data_fffc65d1afce56d0450c80989304c720
#
_entry.id   fffc65d1afce56d0450c80989304c720
#
_cell.length_a   1.000
_cell.length_b   1.000
_cell.length_c   1.000
_cell.angle_alpha   90.00
_cell.angle_beta   90.00
_cell.angle_gamma   90.00
#
_symmetry.space_group_name_H-M   'P 1'
#
loop_
_entity.id
_entity.type
_entity.pdbx_description
1 polymer ?
#
loop_
_entity_poly.entity_id
_entity_poly.type
_entity_poly.pdbx_seq_one_letter_code
_entity_poly.pdbx_strand_id
1 'polypeptide(L)' 'MSGRGCATSLGGRSKSYENELASGVSDALAELEQQAAHLGADAVVGVDIDYESVGDKMLMVSASGTAVKLS' A
#
# COMPACT_ATOMS: atom_id res chain seq x y z
N MET A 1 4.82 13.20 25.11
CA MET A 1 5.07 12.64 24.74
C MET A 1 4.93 11.82 24.28
N SER A 2 4.93 11.94 24.26
CA SER A 2 5.04 11.21 23.90
C SER A 2 5.39 10.30 23.08
N GLY A 3 5.77 10.27 22.53
CA GLY A 3 6.53 9.41 21.69
C GLY A 3 6.00 8.06 21.40
N ARG A 4 4.86 7.80 21.80
CA ARG A 4 4.25 6.52 21.50
C ARG A 4 3.44 6.60 20.23
N GLY A 5 3.57 5.56 19.39
CA GLY A 5 2.79 5.47 18.20
C GLY A 5 3.22 6.47 17.14
N CYS A 6 4.21 6.10 16.39
CA CYS A 6 4.57 6.87 15.20
C CYS A 6 3.68 6.43 14.04
N ALA A 7 3.25 7.38 13.26
CA ALA A 7 2.43 7.09 12.09
C ALA A 7 3.09 7.68 10.85
N THR A 8 3.21 6.87 9.82
CA THR A 8 3.85 7.28 8.57
C THR A 8 2.99 6.83 7.39
N SER A 9 2.72 7.76 6.48
CA SER A 9 1.99 7.43 5.26
C SER A 9 2.84 6.60 4.33
N LEU A 10 2.23 5.56 3.79
CA LEU A 10 2.90 4.66 2.87
C LEU A 10 2.13 4.63 1.56
N GLY A 11 2.80 4.22 0.51
CA GLY A 11 2.16 4.03 -0.78
C GLY A 11 2.84 2.96 -1.59
N GLY A 12 2.06 2.05 -2.15
CA GLY A 12 2.54 1.04 -3.07
C GLY A 12 1.79 1.17 -4.37
N ARG A 13 2.45 0.84 -5.48
CA ARG A 13 1.86 0.92 -6.80
C ARG A 13 2.21 -0.31 -7.61
N SER A 14 1.29 -0.67 -8.49
CA SER A 14 1.50 -1.78 -9.40
C SER A 14 0.67 -1.54 -10.64
N LYS A 15 1.14 -2.06 -11.78
CA LYS A 15 0.35 -2.07 -13.01
C LYS A 15 -0.19 -3.47 -13.20
N SER A 16 -1.41 -3.54 -13.69
CA SER A 16 -2.05 -4.83 -13.89
C SER A 16 -2.94 -4.77 -15.12
N TYR A 17 -3.01 -5.88 -15.83
CA TYR A 17 -4.01 -6.02 -16.87
C TYR A 17 -5.38 -6.10 -16.21
N GLU A 18 -6.38 -5.62 -16.92
CA GLU A 18 -7.73 -5.56 -16.40
C GLU A 18 -8.22 -6.91 -15.88
N ASN A 19 -7.86 -7.98 -16.58
CA ASN A 19 -8.29 -9.32 -16.18
C ASN A 19 -7.40 -9.95 -15.12
N GLU A 20 -6.34 -9.25 -14.70
CA GLU A 20 -5.44 -9.74 -13.66
C GLU A 20 -5.34 -8.75 -12.51
N LEU A 21 -6.42 -8.05 -12.27
CA LEU A 21 -6.46 -6.99 -11.28
C LEU A 21 -6.08 -7.49 -9.88
N ALA A 22 -6.46 -8.71 -9.54
CA ALA A 22 -6.14 -9.27 -8.22
C ALA A 22 -4.63 -9.34 -8.00
N SER A 23 -3.87 -9.66 -9.05
CA SER A 23 -2.41 -9.69 -8.95
C SER A 23 -1.85 -8.29 -8.71
N GLY A 24 -2.42 -7.31 -9.39
CA GLY A 24 -2.00 -5.92 -9.21
C GLY A 24 -2.24 -5.43 -7.79
N VAL A 25 -3.41 -5.76 -7.25
CA VAL A 25 -3.72 -5.40 -5.86
C VAL A 25 -2.76 -6.09 -4.90
N SER A 26 -2.52 -7.37 -5.12
CA SER A 26 -1.61 -8.13 -4.27
C SER A 26 -0.20 -7.53 -4.29
N ASP A 27 0.27 -7.16 -5.47
CA ASP A 27 1.61 -6.58 -5.62
C ASP A 27 1.70 -5.22 -4.93
N ALA A 28 0.67 -4.40 -5.07
CA ALA A 28 0.64 -3.08 -4.44
C ALA A 28 0.63 -3.21 -2.91
N LEU A 29 -0.13 -4.16 -2.41
CA LEU A 29 -0.18 -4.41 -0.96
C LEU A 29 1.14 -4.97 -0.44
N ALA A 30 1.78 -5.84 -1.22
CA ALA A 30 3.07 -6.40 -0.83
C ALA A 30 4.12 -5.30 -0.72
N GLU A 31 4.09 -4.35 -1.64
CA GLU A 31 5.02 -3.23 -1.59
C GLU A 31 4.75 -2.37 -0.35
N LEU A 32 3.48 -2.16 -0.03
CA LEU A 32 3.09 -1.44 1.16
C LEU A 32 3.61 -2.13 2.42
N GLU A 33 3.46 -3.45 2.47
CA GLU A 33 3.96 -4.23 3.61
C GLU A 33 5.47 -4.15 3.74
N GLN A 34 6.18 -4.19 2.61
CA GLN A 34 7.63 -4.07 2.64
C GLN A 34 8.07 -2.73 3.19
N GLN A 35 7.39 -1.66 2.81
CA GLN A 35 7.69 -0.35 3.35
C GLN A 35 7.46 -0.31 4.85
N ALA A 36 6.35 -0.88 5.31
CA ALA A 36 6.05 -0.91 6.73
C ALA A 36 7.10 -1.71 7.50
N ALA A 37 7.50 -2.84 6.96
CA ALA A 37 8.52 -3.68 7.60
C ALA A 37 9.85 -2.94 7.65
N HIS A 38 10.18 -2.21 6.61
CA HIS A 38 11.43 -1.46 6.54
C HIS A 38 11.47 -0.37 7.61
N LEU A 39 10.32 0.18 7.94
CA LEU A 39 10.20 1.21 8.98
C LEU A 39 10.10 0.60 10.38
N GLY A 40 9.99 -0.71 10.47
CA GLY A 40 9.81 -1.36 11.76
C GLY A 40 8.42 -1.17 12.33
N ALA A 41 7.43 -0.98 11.48
CA ALA A 41 6.07 -0.75 11.92
C ALA A 41 5.43 -2.03 12.45
N ASP A 42 4.54 -1.89 13.40
CA ASP A 42 3.82 -3.02 13.97
C ASP A 42 2.56 -3.34 13.19
N ALA A 43 1.98 -2.34 12.53
CA ALA A 43 0.73 -2.54 11.79
C ALA A 43 0.58 -1.46 10.74
N VAL A 44 -0.30 -1.72 9.78
CA VAL A 44 -0.70 -0.73 8.79
C VAL A 44 -2.21 -0.58 8.89
N VAL A 45 -2.67 0.65 9.02
CA VAL A 45 -4.09 0.94 9.17
C VAL A 45 -4.54 1.89 8.07
N GLY A 46 -5.84 1.99 7.89
CA GLY A 46 -6.42 2.92 6.92
C GLY A 46 -6.00 2.61 5.50
N VAL A 47 -5.94 1.32 5.15
CA VAL A 47 -5.51 0.93 3.80
C VAL A 47 -6.61 1.25 2.79
N ASP A 48 -6.21 1.97 1.74
CA ASP A 48 -7.09 2.30 0.62
C ASP A 48 -6.49 1.78 -0.67
N ILE A 49 -7.35 1.36 -1.56
CA ILE A 49 -6.95 0.90 -2.88
C ILE A 49 -7.62 1.76 -3.92
N ASP A 50 -6.85 2.29 -4.84
CA ASP A 50 -7.36 3.09 -5.94
C ASP A 50 -6.94 2.47 -7.27
N TYR A 51 -7.76 2.68 -8.27
CA TYR A 51 -7.49 2.19 -9.62
C TYR A 51 -7.54 3.34 -10.59
N GLU A 52 -6.63 3.34 -11.54
CA GLU A 52 -6.60 4.35 -12.57
C GLU A 52 -6.29 3.71 -13.90
N SER A 53 -7.07 4.05 -14.91
CA SER A 53 -6.87 3.54 -16.24
C SER A 53 -5.65 4.20 -16.88
N VAL A 54 -4.70 3.39 -17.34
CA VAL A 54 -3.48 3.93 -17.96
C VAL A 54 -3.29 3.44 -19.39
N GLY A 55 -4.34 2.89 -19.97
CA GLY A 55 -4.32 2.39 -21.34
C GLY A 55 -5.59 1.62 -21.59
N ASP A 56 -5.65 0.94 -22.73
CA ASP A 56 -6.86 0.24 -23.12
C ASP A 56 -7.22 -0.88 -22.14
N LYS A 57 -6.22 -1.61 -21.67
CA LYS A 57 -6.46 -2.78 -20.85
C LYS A 57 -5.56 -2.82 -19.63
N MET A 58 -4.94 -1.70 -19.31
CA MET A 58 -4.04 -1.62 -18.17
C MET A 58 -4.61 -0.70 -17.12
N LEU A 59 -4.44 -1.11 -15.89
CA LEU A 59 -4.84 -0.32 -14.74
C LEU A 59 -3.63 -0.10 -13.84
N MET A 60 -3.53 1.10 -13.32
CA MET A 60 -2.57 1.39 -12.28
C MET A 60 -3.28 1.18 -10.95
N VAL A 61 -2.77 0.28 -10.16
CA VAL A 61 -3.31 0.00 -8.84
C VAL A 61 -2.44 0.72 -7.82
N SER A 62 -3.06 1.52 -7.00
CA SER A 62 -2.37 2.23 -5.93
C SER A 62 -2.92 1.78 -4.60
N ALA A 63 -2.05 1.41 -3.69
CA ALA A 63 -2.43 1.10 -2.34
C ALA A 63 -1.81 2.13 -1.42
N SER A 64 -2.56 2.61 -0.47
CA SER A 64 -2.03 3.56 0.50
C SER A 64 -2.49 3.15 1.89
N GLY A 65 -1.72 3.55 2.87
CA GLY A 65 -2.05 3.23 4.24
C GLY A 65 -1.15 4.00 5.19
N THR A 66 -1.33 3.76 6.46
CA THR A 66 -0.53 4.40 7.49
C THR A 66 0.15 3.34 8.33
N ALA A 67 1.46 3.36 8.34
CA ALA A 67 2.23 2.48 9.20
C ALA A 67 2.23 3.05 10.61
N VAL A 68 1.93 2.22 11.58
CA VAL A 68 1.93 2.65 12.97
C VAL A 68 2.86 1.75 13.76
N LYS A 69 3.53 2.35 14.70
CA LYS A 69 4.41 1.63 15.59
C LYS A 69 3.89 1.78 17.02
N LEU A 70 3.58 0.65 17.59
CA LEU A 70 3.08 0.60 18.97
C LEU A 70 4.26 0.31 19.88
N SER A 71 4.43 1.09 20.86
CA SER A 71 5.58 0.89 21.74
C SER A 71 5.19 0.57 23.17
#